data_74852965b51a797a85d0501ead3e73ec
#
_entry.id   74852965b51a797a85d0501ead3e73ec
#
_cell.length_a   1.000
_cell.length_b   1.000
_cell.length_c   1.000
_cell.angle_alpha   90.00
_cell.angle_beta   90.00
_cell.angle_gamma   90.00
#
_symmetry.space_group_name_H-M   'P 1'
#
loop_
_entity.id
_entity.type
_entity.pdbx_description
1 polymer ?
#
loop_
_entity_poly.entity_id
_entity_poly.type
_entity_poly.pdbx_seq_one_letter_code
_entity_poly.pdbx_strand_id
1 'polypeptide(L)'
;MSWTRFAVVVPALASMLGALVLMAHGSFAIVMVVVGAVTEPGDLKENIVDILTAIDGILLGTVLLVIGYGLYELFVDTGLQLPSWLEIRNLDDLKTKLIGVVVAIIGVIFVGDLVDAESGDGILGIGIGAGAVIVGLAVFTWAAKKEAKKAN
;
A
#
# COMPACT_ATOMS: atom_id res chain seq x y z
N MET A 1 -13.00 -31.21 -3.52
CA MET A 1 -11.95 -30.15 -3.56
C MET A 1 -12.45 -28.74 -3.97
N SER A 2 -13.74 -28.50 -4.04
CA SER A 2 -14.28 -27.19 -4.50
C SER A 2 -14.54 -26.14 -3.39
N TRP A 3 -14.74 -26.56 -2.16
CA TRP A 3 -15.08 -25.66 -1.04
C TRP A 3 -13.92 -24.74 -0.63
N THR A 4 -12.70 -25.22 -0.68
CA THR A 4 -11.50 -24.43 -0.33
C THR A 4 -11.25 -23.29 -1.32
N ARG A 5 -11.60 -23.46 -2.60
CA ARG A 5 -11.50 -22.42 -3.62
C ARG A 5 -12.46 -21.27 -3.33
N PHE A 6 -13.70 -21.55 -2.93
CA PHE A 6 -14.69 -20.53 -2.57
C PHE A 6 -14.28 -19.74 -1.32
N ALA A 7 -13.65 -20.40 -0.34
CA ALA A 7 -13.19 -19.73 0.88
C ALA A 7 -12.15 -18.64 0.63
N VAL A 8 -11.37 -18.72 -0.44
CA VAL A 8 -10.35 -17.73 -0.80
C VAL A 8 -10.88 -16.70 -1.80
N VAL A 9 -11.84 -17.06 -2.65
CA VAL A 9 -12.45 -16.12 -3.60
C VAL A 9 -13.17 -14.97 -2.88
N VAL A 10 -13.89 -15.26 -1.79
CA VAL A 10 -14.62 -14.23 -1.02
C VAL A 10 -13.69 -13.15 -0.47
N PRO A 11 -12.60 -13.46 0.28
CA PRO A 11 -11.69 -12.42 0.77
C PRO A 11 -10.92 -11.71 -0.37
N ALA A 12 -10.60 -12.42 -1.47
CA ALA A 12 -9.97 -11.80 -2.62
C ALA A 12 -10.87 -10.74 -3.26
N LEU A 13 -12.14 -11.07 -3.51
CA LEU A 13 -13.12 -10.13 -4.05
C LEU A 13 -13.41 -8.98 -3.07
N ALA A 14 -13.52 -9.27 -1.77
CA ALA A 14 -13.71 -8.24 -0.75
C ALA A 14 -12.53 -7.25 -0.72
N SER A 15 -11.29 -7.74 -0.84
CA SER A 15 -10.10 -6.90 -0.92
C SER A 15 -10.10 -6.03 -2.19
N MET A 16 -10.49 -6.57 -3.34
CA MET A 16 -10.61 -5.81 -4.58
C MET A 16 -11.68 -4.72 -4.49
N LEU A 17 -12.84 -5.02 -3.91
CA LEU A 17 -13.89 -4.02 -3.69
C LEU A 17 -13.44 -2.92 -2.74
N GLY A 18 -12.80 -3.29 -1.62
CA GLY A 18 -12.20 -2.33 -0.70
C GLY A 18 -11.16 -1.43 -1.37
N ALA A 19 -10.33 -2.01 -2.23
CA ALA A 19 -9.34 -1.29 -3.03
C ALA A 19 -10.00 -0.22 -3.92
N LEU A 20 -11.03 -0.60 -4.66
CA LEU A 20 -11.74 0.32 -5.56
C LEU A 20 -12.40 1.47 -4.78
N VAL A 21 -13.00 1.18 -3.62
CA VAL A 21 -13.61 2.20 -2.77
C VAL A 21 -12.57 3.19 -2.26
N LEU A 22 -11.42 2.72 -1.74
CA LEU A 22 -10.35 3.58 -1.26
C LEU A 22 -9.75 4.43 -2.38
N MET A 23 -9.49 3.84 -3.54
CA MET A 23 -8.95 4.57 -4.70
C MET A 23 -9.92 5.64 -5.20
N ALA A 24 -11.22 5.31 -5.30
CA ALA A 24 -12.24 6.27 -5.70
C ALA A 24 -12.38 7.41 -4.70
N HIS A 25 -12.41 7.08 -3.40
CA HIS A 25 -12.51 8.08 -2.33
C HIS A 25 -11.29 8.99 -2.28
N GLY A 26 -10.07 8.43 -2.34
CA GLY A 26 -8.83 9.22 -2.37
C GLY A 26 -8.74 10.11 -3.61
N SER A 27 -9.13 9.60 -4.79
CA SER A 27 -9.16 10.41 -6.02
C SER A 27 -10.18 11.55 -5.93
N PHE A 28 -11.35 11.30 -5.35
CA PHE A 28 -12.37 12.33 -5.12
C PHE A 28 -11.89 13.39 -4.14
N ALA A 29 -11.24 12.98 -3.05
CA ALA A 29 -10.67 13.89 -2.05
C ALA A 29 -9.63 14.83 -2.68
N ILE A 30 -8.73 14.34 -3.53
CA ILE A 30 -7.75 15.18 -4.24
C ILE A 30 -8.46 16.23 -5.12
N VAL A 31 -9.49 15.83 -5.86
CA VAL A 31 -10.25 16.76 -6.71
C VAL A 31 -10.89 17.87 -5.86
N MET A 32 -11.46 17.51 -4.69
CA MET A 32 -12.09 18.49 -3.80
C MET A 32 -11.08 19.46 -3.21
N VAL A 33 -9.89 18.99 -2.81
CA VAL A 33 -8.81 19.86 -2.31
C VAL A 33 -8.33 20.82 -3.41
N VAL A 34 -8.14 20.34 -4.64
CA VAL A 34 -7.72 21.17 -5.77
C VAL A 34 -8.78 22.25 -6.09
N VAL A 35 -10.06 21.87 -6.10
CA VAL A 35 -11.15 22.84 -6.33
C VAL A 35 -11.21 23.86 -5.19
N GLY A 36 -11.11 23.41 -3.92
CA GLY A 36 -11.10 24.28 -2.75
C GLY A 36 -9.94 25.27 -2.77
N ALA A 37 -8.74 24.81 -3.10
CA ALA A 37 -7.55 25.65 -3.19
C ALA A 37 -7.66 26.77 -4.26
N VAL A 38 -8.47 26.56 -5.31
CA VAL A 38 -8.70 27.57 -6.37
C VAL A 38 -9.83 28.53 -6.00
N THR A 39 -10.88 28.04 -5.32
CA THR A 39 -12.08 28.85 -5.03
C THR A 39 -11.97 29.63 -3.73
N GLU A 40 -11.38 29.05 -2.70
CA GLU A 40 -11.16 29.65 -1.39
C GLU A 40 -9.73 29.31 -0.93
N PRO A 41 -8.76 30.22 -1.09
CA PRO A 41 -7.39 29.96 -0.66
C PRO A 41 -7.36 29.74 0.87
N GLY A 42 -7.35 28.47 1.26
CA GLY A 42 -7.19 28.03 2.65
C GLY A 42 -5.72 28.01 3.08
N ASP A 43 -5.47 27.48 4.28
CA ASP A 43 -4.11 27.30 4.77
C ASP A 43 -3.38 26.23 3.91
N LEU A 44 -2.23 26.63 3.36
CA LEU A 44 -1.39 25.75 2.55
C LEU A 44 -1.03 24.45 3.29
N LYS A 45 -0.85 24.52 4.61
CA LYS A 45 -0.50 23.38 5.45
C LYS A 45 -1.63 22.36 5.50
N GLU A 46 -2.87 22.81 5.67
CA GLU A 46 -4.06 21.96 5.68
C GLU A 46 -4.24 21.26 4.33
N ASN A 47 -4.11 21.98 3.22
CA ASN A 47 -4.18 21.39 1.88
C ASN A 47 -3.11 20.32 1.63
N ILE A 48 -1.89 20.50 2.15
CA ILE A 48 -0.80 19.52 2.03
C ILE A 48 -1.16 18.25 2.78
N VAL A 49 -1.67 18.35 4.01
CA VAL A 49 -2.06 17.19 4.83
C VAL A 49 -3.20 16.43 4.18
N ASP A 50 -4.20 17.12 3.67
CA ASP A 50 -5.35 16.52 2.99
C ASP A 50 -4.93 15.74 1.72
N ILE A 51 -4.03 16.34 0.92
CA ILE A 51 -3.48 15.67 -0.27
C ILE A 51 -2.68 14.42 0.14
N LEU A 52 -1.82 14.52 1.16
CA LEU A 52 -1.04 13.37 1.64
C LEU A 52 -1.94 12.25 2.14
N THR A 53 -2.98 12.58 2.91
CA THR A 53 -3.97 11.62 3.41
C THR A 53 -4.73 10.95 2.27
N ALA A 54 -5.11 11.71 1.25
CA ALA A 54 -5.78 11.18 0.08
C ALA A 54 -4.86 10.23 -0.74
N ILE A 55 -3.59 10.59 -0.90
CA ILE A 55 -2.58 9.74 -1.57
C ILE A 55 -2.36 8.46 -0.77
N ASP A 56 -2.28 8.51 0.56
CA ASP A 56 -2.16 7.34 1.41
C ASP A 56 -3.34 6.37 1.22
N GLY A 57 -4.57 6.89 1.17
CA GLY A 57 -5.76 6.11 0.83
C GLY A 57 -5.67 5.42 -0.53
N ILE A 58 -5.14 6.09 -1.56
CA ILE A 58 -4.91 5.49 -2.89
C ILE A 58 -3.84 4.40 -2.82
N LEU A 59 -2.74 4.63 -2.08
CA LEU A 59 -1.68 3.63 -1.89
C LEU A 59 -2.21 2.38 -1.18
N LEU A 60 -2.98 2.55 -0.09
CA LEU A 60 -3.65 1.44 0.61
C LEU A 60 -4.59 0.68 -0.33
N GLY A 61 -5.38 1.38 -1.13
CA GLY A 61 -6.23 0.78 -2.15
C GLY A 61 -5.42 -0.05 -3.16
N THR A 62 -4.30 0.47 -3.63
CA THR A 62 -3.39 -0.24 -4.54
C THR A 62 -2.84 -1.52 -3.90
N VAL A 63 -2.45 -1.47 -2.63
CA VAL A 63 -2.00 -2.67 -1.87
C VAL A 63 -3.09 -3.71 -1.81
N LEU A 64 -4.31 -3.31 -1.43
CA LEU A 64 -5.45 -4.22 -1.34
C LEU A 64 -5.80 -4.84 -2.69
N LEU A 65 -5.66 -4.08 -3.78
CA LEU A 65 -5.87 -4.58 -5.13
C LEU A 65 -4.84 -5.66 -5.49
N VAL A 66 -3.55 -5.39 -5.21
CA VAL A 66 -2.46 -6.34 -5.48
C VAL A 66 -2.62 -7.62 -4.64
N ILE A 67 -2.99 -7.48 -3.35
CA ILE A 67 -3.25 -8.64 -2.47
C ILE A 67 -4.45 -9.45 -2.98
N GLY A 68 -5.59 -8.78 -3.19
CA GLY A 68 -6.82 -9.43 -3.64
C GLY A 68 -6.63 -10.15 -4.97
N TYR A 69 -5.96 -9.49 -5.91
CA TYR A 69 -5.62 -10.06 -7.20
C TYR A 69 -4.65 -11.25 -7.06
N GLY A 70 -3.57 -11.11 -6.27
CA GLY A 70 -2.60 -12.18 -6.07
C GLY A 70 -3.21 -13.42 -5.40
N LEU A 71 -4.13 -13.23 -4.44
CA LEU A 71 -4.88 -14.33 -3.85
C LEU A 71 -5.80 -15.00 -4.89
N TYR A 72 -6.46 -14.21 -5.73
CA TYR A 72 -7.32 -14.74 -6.77
C TYR A 72 -6.52 -15.57 -7.79
N GLU A 73 -5.40 -15.05 -8.29
CA GLU A 73 -4.54 -15.72 -9.26
C GLU A 73 -3.96 -17.03 -8.70
N LEU A 74 -3.49 -17.03 -7.45
CA LEU A 74 -2.90 -18.21 -6.81
C LEU A 74 -3.90 -19.36 -6.59
N PHE A 75 -5.18 -19.05 -6.37
CA PHE A 75 -6.16 -20.05 -5.96
C PHE A 75 -7.21 -20.38 -7.04
N VAL A 76 -7.41 -19.51 -8.02
CA VAL A 76 -8.46 -19.69 -9.05
C VAL A 76 -7.89 -20.10 -10.41
N ASP A 77 -6.58 -19.90 -10.65
CA ASP A 77 -5.90 -20.26 -11.88
C ASP A 77 -6.66 -19.76 -13.13
N THR A 78 -6.72 -18.46 -13.27
CA THR A 78 -7.31 -17.82 -14.44
C THR A 78 -6.17 -17.43 -15.38
N GLY A 79 -6.04 -18.05 -16.51
CA GLY A 79 -5.09 -17.67 -17.57
C GLY A 79 -5.33 -16.26 -18.15
N LEU A 80 -5.62 -15.28 -17.29
CA LEU A 80 -5.76 -13.88 -17.63
C LEU A 80 -4.39 -13.29 -17.97
N GLN A 81 -4.23 -12.83 -19.20
CA GLN A 81 -3.04 -12.11 -19.64
C GLN A 81 -3.02 -10.71 -19.01
N LEU A 82 -2.23 -10.54 -17.97
CA LEU A 82 -2.04 -9.27 -17.31
C LEU A 82 -0.76 -8.58 -17.75
N PRO A 83 -0.70 -7.25 -17.58
CA PRO A 83 0.56 -6.53 -17.73
C PRO A 83 1.62 -7.13 -16.82
N SER A 84 2.84 -7.30 -17.33
CA SER A 84 3.94 -8.00 -16.64
C SER A 84 4.32 -7.42 -15.26
N TRP A 85 4.00 -6.15 -14.99
CA TRP A 85 4.22 -5.51 -13.70
C TRP A 85 3.18 -5.91 -12.63
N LEU A 86 2.00 -6.41 -13.06
CA LEU A 86 0.95 -6.90 -12.16
C LEU A 86 1.00 -8.43 -11.98
N GLU A 87 1.75 -9.13 -12.85
CA GLU A 87 1.88 -10.58 -12.82
C GLU A 87 2.59 -11.02 -11.52
N ILE A 88 1.88 -11.84 -10.73
CA ILE A 88 2.40 -12.46 -9.52
C ILE A 88 2.62 -13.93 -9.82
N ARG A 89 3.88 -14.31 -10.02
CA ARG A 89 4.23 -15.68 -10.44
C ARG A 89 4.29 -16.64 -9.25
N ASN A 90 4.53 -16.12 -8.05
CA ASN A 90 4.65 -16.93 -6.84
C ASN A 90 4.45 -16.08 -5.57
N LEU A 91 4.36 -16.76 -4.42
CA LEU A 91 4.19 -16.11 -3.11
C LEU A 91 5.36 -15.17 -2.74
N ASP A 92 6.56 -15.43 -3.23
CA ASP A 92 7.73 -14.59 -2.94
C ASP A 92 7.69 -13.27 -3.72
N ASP A 93 7.16 -13.29 -4.93
CA ASP A 93 6.87 -12.07 -5.71
C ASP A 93 5.82 -11.21 -5.02
N LEU A 94 4.74 -11.84 -4.53
CA LEU A 94 3.70 -11.15 -3.77
C LEU A 94 4.28 -10.51 -2.51
N LYS A 95 5.06 -11.24 -1.72
CA LYS A 95 5.73 -10.70 -0.52
C LYS A 95 6.62 -9.49 -0.85
N THR A 96 7.40 -9.58 -1.91
CA THR A 96 8.32 -8.50 -2.30
C THR A 96 7.56 -7.24 -2.70
N LYS A 97 6.50 -7.38 -3.50
CA LYS A 97 5.63 -6.25 -3.87
C LYS A 97 4.95 -5.64 -2.66
N LEU A 98 4.40 -6.46 -1.75
CA LEU A 98 3.77 -6.00 -0.52
C LEU A 98 4.73 -5.22 0.37
N ILE A 99 5.95 -5.73 0.59
CA ILE A 99 6.95 -5.05 1.41
C ILE A 99 7.30 -3.69 0.80
N GLY A 100 7.46 -3.60 -0.53
CA GLY A 100 7.73 -2.34 -1.21
C GLY A 100 6.63 -1.30 -0.98
N VAL A 101 5.36 -1.72 -1.05
CA VAL A 101 4.23 -0.82 -0.82
C VAL A 101 4.12 -0.42 0.65
N VAL A 102 4.33 -1.35 1.60
CA VAL A 102 4.34 -1.04 3.03
C VAL A 102 5.40 -0.01 3.36
N VAL A 103 6.61 -0.14 2.80
CA VAL A 103 7.69 0.85 2.96
C VAL A 103 7.28 2.22 2.41
N ALA A 104 6.63 2.26 1.23
CA ALA A 104 6.13 3.50 0.65
C ALA A 104 5.08 4.17 1.52
N ILE A 105 4.11 3.41 2.06
CA ILE A 105 3.08 3.93 2.98
C ILE A 105 3.71 4.50 4.25
N ILE A 106 4.64 3.78 4.87
CA ILE A 106 5.35 4.26 6.07
C ILE A 106 6.05 5.60 5.77
N GLY A 107 6.66 5.72 4.58
CA GLY A 107 7.29 6.97 4.13
C GLY A 107 6.30 8.12 4.00
N VAL A 108 5.13 7.88 3.40
CA VAL A 108 4.08 8.91 3.22
C VAL A 108 3.51 9.36 4.56
N ILE A 109 3.20 8.41 5.47
CA ILE A 109 2.71 8.73 6.82
C ILE A 109 3.75 9.56 7.56
N PHE A 110 5.01 9.14 7.53
CA PHE A 110 6.10 9.90 8.20
C PHE A 110 6.23 11.33 7.67
N VAL A 111 6.10 11.53 6.34
CA VAL A 111 6.12 12.88 5.75
C VAL A 111 4.91 13.70 6.20
N GLY A 112 3.72 13.08 6.30
CA GLY A 112 2.52 13.73 6.83
C GLY A 112 2.73 14.20 8.28
N ASP A 113 3.20 13.31 9.15
CA ASP A 113 3.51 13.63 10.55
C ASP A 113 4.59 14.72 10.67
N LEU A 114 5.57 14.74 9.76
CA LEU A 114 6.61 15.76 9.71
C LEU A 114 6.04 17.14 9.38
N VAL A 115 5.06 17.21 8.47
CA VAL A 115 4.39 18.47 8.09
C VAL A 115 3.51 19.01 9.22
N ASP A 116 2.84 18.10 9.96
CA ASP A 116 1.93 18.45 11.07
C ASP A 116 2.63 18.73 12.40
N ALA A 117 3.89 18.36 12.51
CA ALA A 117 4.59 18.46 13.78
C ALA A 117 4.86 19.89 14.21
N GLU A 118 4.36 20.23 15.39
CA GLU A 118 4.64 21.50 16.09
C GLU A 118 5.90 21.44 16.96
N SER A 119 6.39 20.23 17.28
CA SER A 119 7.57 20.02 18.14
C SER A 119 8.46 18.87 17.64
N GLY A 120 9.77 19.05 17.71
CA GLY A 120 10.75 18.09 17.19
C GLY A 120 10.82 16.75 17.92
N ASP A 121 10.43 16.68 19.21
CA ASP A 121 10.61 15.48 20.04
C ASP A 121 9.69 14.32 19.62
N GLY A 122 8.46 14.62 19.18
CA GLY A 122 7.54 13.60 18.68
C GLY A 122 7.99 12.99 17.35
N ILE A 123 8.53 13.81 16.45
CA ILE A 123 9.01 13.39 15.13
C ILE A 123 10.17 12.41 15.23
N LEU A 124 11.09 12.65 16.17
CA LEU A 124 12.25 11.77 16.36
C LEU A 124 11.81 10.34 16.73
N GLY A 125 10.82 10.20 17.61
CA GLY A 125 10.28 8.89 18.02
C GLY A 125 9.61 8.18 16.84
N ILE A 126 8.77 8.87 16.08
CA ILE A 126 8.09 8.33 14.90
C ILE A 126 9.12 7.95 13.83
N GLY A 127 10.11 8.81 13.57
CA GLY A 127 11.17 8.56 12.59
C GLY A 127 12.03 7.35 12.94
N ILE A 128 12.41 7.18 14.22
CA ILE A 128 13.15 5.99 14.69
C ILE A 128 12.27 4.74 14.54
N GLY A 129 10.99 4.81 14.91
CA GLY A 129 10.05 3.70 14.77
C GLY A 129 9.87 3.28 13.32
N ALA A 130 9.59 4.23 12.43
CA ALA A 130 9.45 3.99 10.99
C ALA A 130 10.74 3.41 10.39
N GLY A 131 11.88 3.99 10.72
CA GLY A 131 13.20 3.50 10.30
C GLY A 131 13.48 2.08 10.76
N ALA A 132 13.16 1.74 12.01
CA ALA A 132 13.35 0.40 12.57
C ALA A 132 12.49 -0.65 11.82
N VAL A 133 11.23 -0.32 11.49
CA VAL A 133 10.36 -1.20 10.71
C VAL A 133 10.92 -1.42 9.31
N ILE A 134 11.34 -0.36 8.61
CA ILE A 134 11.92 -0.44 7.26
C ILE A 134 13.20 -1.30 7.27
N VAL A 135 14.09 -1.10 8.22
CA VAL A 135 15.31 -1.92 8.38
C VAL A 135 14.95 -3.37 8.67
N GLY A 136 13.99 -3.63 9.55
CA GLY A 136 13.49 -4.97 9.84
C GLY A 136 12.96 -5.68 8.59
N LEU A 137 12.15 -5.01 7.78
CA LEU A 137 11.64 -5.52 6.52
C LEU A 137 12.75 -5.77 5.49
N ALA A 138 13.75 -4.90 5.41
CA ALA A 138 14.91 -5.06 4.53
C ALA A 138 15.75 -6.29 4.91
N VAL A 139 16.02 -6.47 6.20
CA VAL A 139 16.75 -7.64 6.74
C VAL A 139 15.95 -8.93 6.48
N PHE A 140 14.65 -8.92 6.75
CA PHE A 140 13.77 -10.05 6.47
C PHE A 140 13.81 -10.45 4.99
N THR A 141 13.68 -9.48 4.09
CA THR A 141 13.71 -9.73 2.64
C THR A 141 15.06 -10.27 2.19
N TRP A 142 16.15 -9.74 2.74
CA TRP A 142 17.50 -10.21 2.44
C TRP A 142 17.73 -11.65 2.93
N ALA A 143 17.30 -11.98 4.13
CA ALA A 143 17.41 -13.33 4.70
C ALA A 143 16.60 -14.33 3.88
N ALA A 144 15.37 -14.02 3.52
CA ALA A 144 14.51 -14.87 2.70
C ALA A 144 15.12 -15.16 1.31
N LYS A 145 15.68 -14.15 0.65
CA LYS A 145 16.40 -14.33 -0.63
C LYS A 145 17.62 -15.23 -0.52
N LYS A 146 18.33 -15.17 0.61
CA LYS A 146 19.52 -15.98 0.85
C LYS A 146 19.19 -17.46 1.02
N GLU A 147 18.06 -17.76 1.66
CA GLU A 147 17.57 -19.14 1.82
C GLU A 147 17.09 -19.74 0.48
N ALA A 148 16.33 -18.97 -0.30
CA ALA A 148 15.88 -19.39 -1.62
C ALA A 148 17.06 -19.71 -2.57
N LYS A 149 18.16 -18.97 -2.47
CA LYS A 149 19.38 -19.21 -3.28
C LYS A 149 20.18 -20.45 -2.84
N LYS A 150 19.99 -20.92 -1.60
CA LYS A 150 20.66 -22.15 -1.11
C LYS A 150 19.89 -23.42 -1.45
N ALA A 151 18.61 -23.30 -1.78
CA ALA A 151 17.72 -24.42 -2.09
C ALA A 151 17.70 -24.80 -3.58
N ASN A 152 18.31 -23.97 -4.45
CA ASN A 152 18.56 -24.20 -5.87
C ASN A 152 20.03 -24.51 -6.12
#